data_90a22ef2089a019cef0e44552f26a96c
#
_entry.id   90a22ef2089a019cef0e44552f26a96c
#
_cell.length_a   1.000
_cell.length_b   1.000
_cell.length_c   1.000
_cell.angle_alpha   90.00
_cell.angle_beta   90.00
_cell.angle_gamma   90.00
#
_symmetry.space_group_name_H-M   'P 1'
#
loop_
_entity.id
_entity.type
_entity.pdbx_description
1 polymer ?
#
loop_
_entity_poly.entity_id
_entity_poly.type
_entity_poly.pdbx_seq_one_letter_code
_entity_poly.pdbx_strand_id
1 'polypeptide(L)'
;MTAKDQPRFTLVQRVVLAVVPRIVWALFSLWGRTWRFEVIAEDGVMPVPDGVQSPSGVFCFWHQCVLPCTVYFRASRAVILISQSFDGELITRILMMFGFGAVRGSSSRGSREGLMGLKHTIESGHTAIFTADGPRGPIYQTKMGPIKLAQMTGAPIGVFHLEPEHAWVLRSWDHFLIPKPFTRICVSWAKGMTIPADLAAEEFEPKRQELTAAIERARLRALDYFGKPRL
;
A
#
# COMPACT_ATOMS: atom_id res chain seq x y z
N MET A 1 -11.35 21.99 7.09
CA MET A 1 -10.59 22.54 5.93
C MET A 1 -11.41 23.62 5.29
N THR A 2 -10.98 24.86 5.38
CA THR A 2 -11.63 25.99 4.71
C THR A 2 -11.30 25.93 3.22
N ALA A 3 -12.23 26.36 2.36
CA ALA A 3 -12.14 26.30 0.87
C ALA A 3 -10.92 27.05 0.25
N LYS A 4 -10.01 27.57 1.06
CA LYS A 4 -8.83 28.34 0.66
C LYS A 4 -7.58 27.50 0.35
N ASP A 5 -7.52 26.22 0.71
CA ASP A 5 -6.31 25.40 0.63
C ASP A 5 -6.30 24.36 -0.54
N GLN A 6 -7.24 24.45 -1.47
CA GLN A 6 -7.18 23.56 -2.63
C GLN A 6 -6.15 24.07 -3.64
N PRO A 7 -5.20 23.24 -4.09
CA PRO A 7 -4.24 23.62 -5.12
C PRO A 7 -4.98 24.07 -6.39
N ARG A 8 -4.70 25.31 -6.86
CA ARG A 8 -5.27 25.82 -8.10
C ARG A 8 -4.56 25.19 -9.29
N PHE A 9 -5.18 24.22 -9.94
CA PHE A 9 -4.65 23.60 -11.14
C PHE A 9 -4.92 24.45 -12.39
N THR A 10 -3.96 24.50 -13.30
CA THR A 10 -4.12 25.11 -14.64
C THR A 10 -5.18 24.35 -15.45
N LEU A 11 -5.67 24.94 -16.54
CA LEU A 11 -6.62 24.28 -17.44
C LEU A 11 -6.08 22.94 -17.97
N VAL A 12 -4.82 22.91 -18.40
CA VAL A 12 -4.15 21.69 -18.87
C VAL A 12 -4.12 20.62 -17.78
N GLN A 13 -3.70 20.99 -16.57
CA GLN A 13 -3.70 20.07 -15.42
C GLN A 13 -5.10 19.51 -15.11
N ARG A 14 -6.14 20.34 -15.22
CA ARG A 14 -7.53 19.87 -15.01
C ARG A 14 -7.95 18.86 -16.09
N VAL A 15 -7.59 19.09 -17.34
CA VAL A 15 -7.86 18.13 -18.43
C VAL A 15 -7.10 16.83 -18.19
N VAL A 16 -5.82 16.89 -17.84
CA VAL A 16 -5.02 15.70 -17.48
C VAL A 16 -5.66 14.93 -16.34
N LEU A 17 -6.05 15.62 -15.26
CA LEU A 17 -6.71 15.01 -14.09
C LEU A 17 -8.11 14.44 -14.42
N ALA A 18 -8.74 14.90 -15.48
CA ALA A 18 -10.03 14.36 -15.92
C ALA A 18 -9.86 13.13 -16.83
N VAL A 19 -8.89 13.13 -17.72
CA VAL A 19 -8.75 12.11 -18.78
C VAL A 19 -7.83 10.97 -18.37
N VAL A 20 -6.61 11.28 -17.88
CA VAL A 20 -5.59 10.27 -17.61
C VAL A 20 -6.03 9.22 -16.58
N PRO A 21 -6.67 9.57 -15.45
CA PRO A 21 -7.13 8.55 -14.49
C PRO A 21 -8.09 7.53 -15.11
N ARG A 22 -8.98 7.96 -15.99
CA ARG A 22 -9.95 7.07 -16.66
C ARG A 22 -9.26 6.10 -17.61
N ILE A 23 -8.29 6.61 -18.39
CA ILE A 23 -7.50 5.77 -19.31
C ILE A 23 -6.68 4.75 -18.52
N VAL A 24 -5.97 5.19 -17.49
CA VAL A 24 -5.13 4.32 -16.64
C VAL A 24 -6.00 3.26 -15.94
N TRP A 25 -7.11 3.66 -15.37
CA TRP A 25 -8.05 2.72 -14.75
C TRP A 25 -8.59 1.69 -15.74
N ALA A 26 -9.02 2.11 -16.92
CA ALA A 26 -9.55 1.20 -17.94
C ALA A 26 -8.49 0.21 -18.41
N LEU A 27 -7.28 0.69 -18.70
CA LEU A 27 -6.14 -0.15 -19.12
C LEU A 27 -5.78 -1.17 -18.04
N PHE A 28 -5.58 -0.74 -16.79
CA PHE A 28 -5.20 -1.66 -15.71
C PHE A 28 -6.35 -2.55 -15.25
N SER A 29 -7.60 -2.11 -15.36
CA SER A 29 -8.75 -2.97 -15.10
C SER A 29 -8.85 -4.09 -16.14
N LEU A 30 -8.63 -3.80 -17.42
CA LEU A 30 -8.62 -4.82 -18.47
C LEU A 30 -7.42 -5.74 -18.33
N TRP A 31 -6.23 -5.18 -18.13
CA TRP A 31 -4.99 -5.93 -17.97
C TRP A 31 -5.01 -6.82 -16.71
N GLY A 32 -5.45 -6.27 -15.58
CA GLY A 32 -5.58 -7.02 -14.32
C GLY A 32 -6.55 -8.20 -14.38
N ARG A 33 -7.52 -8.22 -15.31
CA ARG A 33 -8.39 -9.39 -15.55
C ARG A 33 -7.64 -10.58 -16.13
N THR A 34 -6.46 -10.37 -16.68
CA THR A 34 -5.60 -11.44 -17.20
C THR A 34 -4.74 -12.10 -16.11
N TRP A 35 -4.65 -11.49 -14.93
CA TRP A 35 -3.82 -12.00 -13.84
C TRP A 35 -4.56 -13.03 -13.00
N ARG A 36 -3.84 -14.03 -12.54
CA ARG A 36 -4.35 -15.09 -11.65
C ARG A 36 -3.68 -14.95 -10.29
N PHE A 37 -4.46 -14.57 -9.27
CA PHE A 37 -3.94 -14.44 -7.91
C PHE A 37 -3.98 -15.79 -7.20
N GLU A 38 -2.85 -16.20 -6.64
CA GLU A 38 -2.67 -17.42 -5.84
C GLU A 38 -2.23 -17.00 -4.44
N VAL A 39 -3.07 -17.31 -3.44
CA VAL A 39 -2.88 -16.83 -2.07
C VAL A 39 -2.20 -17.89 -1.23
N ILE A 40 -1.11 -17.52 -0.55
CA ILE A 40 -0.42 -18.32 0.45
C ILE A 40 -0.30 -17.53 1.74
N ALA A 41 -0.26 -18.23 2.87
CA ALA A 41 -0.13 -17.59 4.18
C ALA A 41 0.77 -18.41 5.10
N GLU A 42 1.35 -17.76 6.11
CA GLU A 42 1.96 -18.44 7.25
C GLU A 42 0.87 -19.09 8.11
N ASP A 43 1.24 -20.14 8.86
CA ASP A 43 0.32 -20.85 9.75
C ASP A 43 -0.34 -19.88 10.74
N GLY A 44 -1.66 -20.00 10.86
CA GLY A 44 -2.48 -19.13 11.73
C GLY A 44 -2.73 -17.72 11.20
N VAL A 45 -2.30 -17.39 9.98
CA VAL A 45 -2.61 -16.12 9.31
C VAL A 45 -3.82 -16.29 8.41
N MET A 46 -4.83 -15.45 8.59
CA MET A 46 -6.01 -15.40 7.71
C MET A 46 -5.78 -14.34 6.62
N PRO A 47 -5.62 -14.75 5.36
CA PRO A 47 -5.47 -13.82 4.25
C PRO A 47 -6.79 -13.09 3.95
N VAL A 48 -6.69 -11.86 3.44
CA VAL A 48 -7.85 -11.16 2.87
C VAL A 48 -8.01 -11.58 1.42
N PRO A 49 -9.18 -12.13 1.02
CA PRO A 49 -9.41 -12.54 -0.37
C PRO A 49 -9.45 -11.36 -1.35
N ASP A 50 -9.26 -11.67 -2.65
CA ASP A 50 -9.38 -10.70 -3.74
C ASP A 50 -10.77 -10.03 -3.75
N GLY A 51 -10.79 -8.71 -3.87
CA GLY A 51 -12.01 -7.90 -4.00
C GLY A 51 -12.91 -7.85 -2.76
N VAL A 52 -12.46 -8.39 -1.61
CA VAL A 52 -13.20 -8.36 -0.34
C VAL A 52 -12.77 -7.16 0.49
N GLN A 53 -13.72 -6.58 1.23
CA GLN A 53 -13.41 -5.52 2.18
C GLN A 53 -12.47 -6.06 3.26
N SER A 54 -11.35 -5.37 3.44
CA SER A 54 -10.37 -5.73 4.48
C SER A 54 -10.92 -5.44 5.87
N PRO A 55 -10.60 -6.27 6.88
CA PRO A 55 -10.89 -5.95 8.28
C PRO A 55 -10.15 -4.68 8.69
N SER A 56 -10.68 -3.96 9.69
CA SER A 56 -10.01 -2.77 10.21
C SER A 56 -8.61 -3.11 10.71
N GLY A 57 -7.62 -2.34 10.28
CA GLY A 57 -6.22 -2.57 10.62
C GLY A 57 -5.26 -1.71 9.81
N VAL A 58 -3.98 -1.88 10.09
CA VAL A 58 -2.88 -1.26 9.36
C VAL A 58 -2.23 -2.31 8.47
N PHE A 59 -2.29 -2.19 7.16
CA PHE A 59 -1.65 -3.13 6.24
C PHE A 59 -0.39 -2.55 5.64
N CYS A 60 0.65 -3.39 5.55
CA CYS A 60 1.98 -2.99 5.09
C CYS A 60 2.52 -3.95 4.03
N PHE A 61 3.09 -3.38 2.98
CA PHE A 61 3.76 -4.08 1.89
C PHE A 61 4.83 -3.18 1.26
N TRP A 62 5.69 -3.72 0.38
CA TRP A 62 6.71 -2.93 -0.31
C TRP A 62 6.15 -2.15 -1.49
N HIS A 63 6.66 -0.94 -1.72
CA HIS A 63 6.26 -0.08 -2.84
C HIS A 63 6.41 -0.76 -4.21
N GLN A 64 7.36 -1.67 -4.32
CA GLN A 64 7.64 -2.47 -5.50
C GLN A 64 6.40 -3.10 -6.13
N CYS A 65 5.46 -3.59 -5.34
CA CYS A 65 4.28 -4.32 -5.80
C CYS A 65 2.96 -3.52 -5.73
N VAL A 66 3.03 -2.18 -5.74
CA VAL A 66 1.84 -1.30 -5.71
C VAL A 66 0.85 -1.62 -6.83
N LEU A 67 1.33 -1.90 -8.04
CA LEU A 67 0.43 -2.13 -9.17
C LEU A 67 -0.42 -3.40 -9.01
N PRO A 68 0.15 -4.60 -8.78
CA PRO A 68 -0.67 -5.78 -8.51
C PRO A 68 -1.51 -5.65 -7.22
N CYS A 69 -1.00 -4.96 -6.19
CA CYS A 69 -1.74 -4.66 -4.97
C CYS A 69 -3.01 -3.83 -5.27
N THR A 70 -2.92 -2.81 -6.14
CA THR A 70 -4.06 -1.97 -6.53
C THR A 70 -5.17 -2.79 -7.18
N VAL A 71 -4.83 -3.79 -7.99
CA VAL A 71 -5.82 -4.65 -8.64
C VAL A 71 -6.39 -5.68 -7.66
N TYR A 72 -5.56 -6.29 -6.82
CA TYR A 72 -5.99 -7.28 -5.84
C TYR A 72 -6.95 -6.68 -4.80
N PHE A 73 -6.63 -5.52 -4.26
CA PHE A 73 -7.45 -4.84 -3.24
C PHE A 73 -8.49 -3.87 -3.85
N ARG A 74 -8.82 -4.00 -5.13
CA ARG A 74 -9.91 -3.21 -5.73
C ARG A 74 -11.20 -3.38 -4.93
N ALA A 75 -11.94 -2.31 -4.75
CA ALA A 75 -13.18 -2.27 -3.96
C ALA A 75 -13.04 -2.60 -2.46
N SER A 76 -11.83 -2.75 -1.93
CA SER A 76 -11.56 -3.04 -0.50
C SER A 76 -11.92 -1.88 0.43
N ARG A 77 -12.11 -0.67 -0.12
CA ARG A 77 -12.29 0.58 0.63
C ARG A 77 -11.11 0.92 1.56
N ALA A 78 -9.95 0.30 1.32
CA ALA A 78 -8.73 0.63 2.04
C ALA A 78 -8.32 2.09 1.75
N VAL A 79 -7.79 2.77 2.75
CA VAL A 79 -7.43 4.18 2.69
C VAL A 79 -5.92 4.35 2.68
N ILE A 80 -5.42 5.18 1.77
CA ILE A 80 -3.99 5.41 1.55
C ILE A 80 -3.65 6.87 1.87
N LEU A 81 -2.48 7.10 2.47
CA LEU A 81 -1.92 8.44 2.66
C LEU A 81 -1.22 8.90 1.37
N ILE A 82 -1.71 9.95 0.76
CA ILE A 82 -1.19 10.47 -0.51
C ILE A 82 -0.85 11.96 -0.40
N SER A 83 0.25 12.38 -1.03
CA SER A 83 0.69 13.78 -1.01
C SER A 83 -0.32 14.72 -1.66
N GLN A 84 -0.27 16.02 -1.28
CA GLN A 84 -1.13 17.07 -1.85
C GLN A 84 -0.61 17.62 -3.19
N SER A 85 0.47 17.08 -3.75
CA SER A 85 1.02 17.47 -5.05
C SER A 85 0.07 17.15 -6.20
N PHE A 86 0.37 17.68 -7.40
CA PHE A 86 -0.34 17.35 -8.63
C PHE A 86 -0.28 15.84 -8.92
N ASP A 87 0.91 15.23 -8.80
CA ASP A 87 1.08 13.79 -8.99
C ASP A 87 0.28 12.99 -7.96
N GLY A 88 0.26 13.45 -6.70
CA GLY A 88 -0.57 12.86 -5.65
C GLY A 88 -2.06 12.95 -5.96
N GLU A 89 -2.53 14.06 -6.56
CA GLU A 89 -3.92 14.21 -7.01
C GLU A 89 -4.25 13.23 -8.14
N LEU A 90 -3.34 13.08 -9.10
CA LEU A 90 -3.49 12.14 -10.22
C LEU A 90 -3.63 10.70 -9.70
N ILE A 91 -2.70 10.29 -8.82
CA ILE A 91 -2.73 8.96 -8.19
C ILE A 91 -3.99 8.77 -7.36
N THR A 92 -4.40 9.78 -6.58
CA THR A 92 -5.65 9.74 -5.80
C THR A 92 -6.85 9.41 -6.68
N ARG A 93 -7.00 10.10 -7.81
CA ARG A 93 -8.12 9.88 -8.74
C ARG A 93 -8.11 8.49 -9.35
N ILE A 94 -6.93 7.98 -9.70
CA ILE A 94 -6.77 6.60 -10.20
C ILE A 94 -7.22 5.61 -9.13
N LEU A 95 -6.69 5.71 -7.92
CA LEU A 95 -6.98 4.77 -6.83
C LEU A 95 -8.46 4.82 -6.38
N MET A 96 -9.07 6.01 -6.37
CA MET A 96 -10.52 6.12 -6.09
C MET A 96 -11.37 5.37 -7.11
N MET A 97 -10.96 5.32 -8.38
CA MET A 97 -11.66 4.51 -9.40
C MET A 97 -11.48 3.00 -9.18
N PHE A 98 -10.45 2.57 -8.47
CA PHE A 98 -10.28 1.20 -8.00
C PHE A 98 -10.99 0.93 -6.66
N GLY A 99 -11.65 1.93 -6.07
CA GLY A 99 -12.42 1.79 -4.84
C GLY A 99 -11.63 2.04 -3.55
N PHE A 100 -10.43 2.63 -3.65
CA PHE A 100 -9.67 3.06 -2.48
C PHE A 100 -10.13 4.44 -2.00
N GLY A 101 -9.98 4.68 -0.69
CA GLY A 101 -10.04 6.00 -0.10
C GLY A 101 -8.66 6.67 -0.04
N ALA A 102 -8.62 7.98 0.18
CA ALA A 102 -7.37 8.70 0.33
C ALA A 102 -7.45 9.73 1.46
N VAL A 103 -6.44 9.73 2.32
CA VAL A 103 -6.13 10.82 3.25
C VAL A 103 -5.00 11.65 2.64
N ARG A 104 -5.16 12.96 2.64
CA ARG A 104 -4.19 13.88 2.03
C ARG A 104 -3.17 14.34 3.06
N GLY A 105 -1.89 14.12 2.79
CA GLY A 105 -0.77 14.49 3.63
C GLY A 105 0.54 14.02 3.01
N SER A 106 1.67 14.34 3.64
CA SER A 106 2.96 13.82 3.20
C SER A 106 3.84 13.55 4.41
N SER A 107 4.87 12.72 4.22
CA SER A 107 5.87 12.41 5.25
C SER A 107 6.73 13.60 5.67
N SER A 108 6.67 14.74 4.95
CA SER A 108 7.49 15.93 5.21
C SER A 108 6.69 17.16 5.63
N ARG A 109 5.51 17.41 5.04
CA ARG A 109 4.60 18.48 5.46
C ARG A 109 3.21 17.90 5.64
N GLY A 110 2.61 18.10 6.83
CA GLY A 110 1.30 17.51 7.14
C GLY A 110 1.37 16.01 7.50
N SER A 111 2.50 15.50 7.94
CA SER A 111 2.64 14.11 8.39
C SER A 111 1.77 13.80 9.60
N ARG A 112 1.64 14.78 10.52
CA ARG A 112 0.80 14.66 11.71
C ARG A 112 -0.69 14.64 11.33
N GLU A 113 -1.11 15.57 10.48
CA GLU A 113 -2.48 15.66 9.98
C GLU A 113 -2.86 14.42 9.17
N GLY A 114 -1.94 13.95 8.33
CA GLY A 114 -2.12 12.70 7.58
C GLY A 114 -2.28 11.48 8.49
N LEU A 115 -1.45 11.39 9.54
CA LEU A 115 -1.53 10.30 10.51
C LEU A 115 -2.83 10.37 11.32
N MET A 116 -3.28 11.56 11.72
CA MET A 116 -4.57 11.76 12.39
C MET A 116 -5.76 11.41 11.48
N GLY A 117 -5.70 11.73 10.19
CA GLY A 117 -6.70 11.30 9.23
C GLY A 117 -6.78 9.78 9.08
N LEU A 118 -5.63 9.09 9.06
CA LEU A 118 -5.59 7.62 9.05
C LEU A 118 -6.07 7.02 10.38
N LYS A 119 -5.78 7.67 11.53
CA LYS A 119 -6.32 7.26 12.83
C LYS A 119 -7.85 7.25 12.79
N HIS A 120 -8.46 8.34 12.34
CA HIS A 120 -9.91 8.41 12.17
C HIS A 120 -10.45 7.34 11.21
N THR A 121 -9.72 7.01 10.15
CA THR A 121 -10.04 5.92 9.22
C THR A 121 -10.15 4.58 9.95
N ILE A 122 -9.15 4.24 10.77
CA ILE A 122 -9.13 2.99 11.56
C ILE A 122 -10.29 2.98 12.58
N GLU A 123 -10.49 4.08 13.30
CA GLU A 123 -11.57 4.23 14.29
C GLU A 123 -12.98 4.14 13.66
N SER A 124 -13.09 4.46 12.37
CA SER A 124 -14.32 4.30 11.58
C SER A 124 -14.50 2.88 11.00
N GLY A 125 -13.67 1.91 11.41
CA GLY A 125 -13.76 0.52 10.97
C GLY A 125 -13.16 0.23 9.61
N HIS A 126 -12.37 1.16 9.02
CA HIS A 126 -11.71 0.97 7.74
C HIS A 126 -10.25 0.55 7.90
N THR A 127 -9.65 0.13 6.81
CA THR A 127 -8.23 -0.26 6.75
C THR A 127 -7.38 0.91 6.26
N ALA A 128 -6.25 1.17 6.94
CA ALA A 128 -5.17 1.99 6.40
C ALA A 128 -4.13 1.09 5.73
N ILE A 129 -3.74 1.40 4.49
CA ILE A 129 -2.73 0.62 3.77
C ILE A 129 -1.49 1.48 3.48
N PHE A 130 -0.30 0.91 3.72
CA PHE A 130 0.98 1.58 3.56
C PHE A 130 1.92 0.84 2.61
N THR A 131 2.56 1.58 1.72
CA THR A 131 3.86 1.20 1.20
C THR A 131 4.89 1.46 2.31
N ALA A 132 5.41 0.39 2.91
CA ALA A 132 6.19 0.49 4.15
C ALA A 132 7.49 1.29 4.00
N ASP A 133 8.14 1.21 2.85
CA ASP A 133 9.33 1.96 2.48
C ASP A 133 9.04 3.40 2.01
N GLY A 134 7.76 3.74 1.81
CA GLY A 134 7.32 5.07 1.42
C GLY A 134 7.68 5.42 -0.04
N PRO A 135 7.26 6.61 -0.53
CA PRO A 135 7.37 6.96 -1.96
C PRO A 135 8.77 7.36 -2.43
N ARG A 136 9.74 7.42 -1.54
CA ARG A 136 11.13 7.82 -1.84
C ARG A 136 12.17 6.82 -1.38
N GLY A 137 11.74 5.68 -0.81
CA GLY A 137 12.64 4.68 -0.27
C GLY A 137 13.47 5.15 0.94
N PRO A 138 14.59 4.50 1.20
CA PRO A 138 15.17 3.42 0.40
C PRO A 138 14.32 2.14 0.40
N ILE A 139 14.49 1.32 -0.65
CA ILE A 139 13.76 0.07 -0.83
C ILE A 139 13.96 -0.87 0.37
N TYR A 140 12.93 -1.60 0.75
CA TYR A 140 12.92 -2.59 1.84
C TYR A 140 13.31 -2.04 3.23
N GLN A 141 13.08 -0.76 3.46
CA GLN A 141 13.29 -0.13 4.76
C GLN A 141 12.00 0.55 5.24
N THR A 142 11.34 -0.08 6.21
CA THR A 142 10.08 0.42 6.76
C THR A 142 10.22 1.81 7.38
N LYS A 143 9.26 2.68 7.14
CA LYS A 143 9.12 3.99 7.81
C LYS A 143 8.33 3.85 9.11
N MET A 144 8.44 4.85 9.99
CA MET A 144 7.79 4.85 11.30
C MET A 144 6.25 5.01 11.25
N GLY A 145 5.69 5.44 10.13
CA GLY A 145 4.26 5.74 10.01
C GLY A 145 3.34 4.61 10.45
N PRO A 146 3.50 3.38 9.96
CA PRO A 146 2.69 2.24 10.35
C PRO A 146 2.74 1.92 11.85
N ILE A 147 3.94 1.95 12.45
CA ILE A 147 4.15 1.68 13.88
C ILE A 147 3.41 2.71 14.74
N LYS A 148 3.60 4.00 14.41
CA LYS A 148 2.93 5.10 15.14
C LYS A 148 1.41 5.01 15.01
N LEU A 149 0.89 4.68 13.83
CA LEU A 149 -0.55 4.53 13.65
C LEU A 149 -1.09 3.35 14.47
N ALA A 150 -0.42 2.21 14.43
CA ALA A 150 -0.80 1.04 15.22
C ALA A 150 -0.76 1.31 16.73
N GLN A 151 0.28 2.01 17.22
CA GLN A 151 0.34 2.45 18.63
C GLN A 151 -0.85 3.35 19.02
N MET A 152 -1.18 4.34 18.16
CA MET A 152 -2.24 5.32 18.44
C MET A 152 -3.64 4.72 18.41
N THR A 153 -3.83 3.59 17.73
CA THR A 153 -5.16 3.00 17.47
C THR A 153 -5.35 1.64 18.15
N GLY A 154 -4.28 0.99 18.59
CA GLY A 154 -4.31 -0.41 19.02
C GLY A 154 -4.59 -1.41 17.88
N ALA A 155 -4.69 -0.94 16.63
CA ALA A 155 -5.00 -1.78 15.50
C ALA A 155 -3.82 -2.70 15.13
N PRO A 156 -4.09 -3.96 14.74
CA PRO A 156 -3.03 -4.87 14.33
C PRO A 156 -2.42 -4.41 12.99
N ILE A 157 -1.13 -4.73 12.81
CA ILE A 157 -0.44 -4.57 11.54
C ILE A 157 -0.44 -5.92 10.81
N GLY A 158 -1.12 -6.00 9.68
CA GLY A 158 -1.03 -7.11 8.74
C GLY A 158 0.05 -6.85 7.70
N VAL A 159 0.77 -7.90 7.30
CA VAL A 159 1.85 -7.80 6.32
C VAL A 159 1.68 -8.78 5.18
N PHE A 160 1.96 -8.32 3.96
CA PHE A 160 1.86 -9.14 2.77
C PHE A 160 2.81 -8.66 1.68
N HIS A 161 2.99 -9.49 0.65
CA HIS A 161 3.69 -9.14 -0.59
C HIS A 161 3.01 -9.80 -1.78
N LEU A 162 3.05 -9.13 -2.94
CA LEU A 162 2.55 -9.66 -4.20
C LEU A 162 3.71 -9.81 -5.18
N GLU A 163 4.03 -11.06 -5.52
CA GLU A 163 5.10 -11.38 -6.47
C GLU A 163 4.50 -11.94 -7.76
N PRO A 164 4.62 -11.26 -8.91
CA PRO A 164 4.25 -11.83 -10.20
C PRO A 164 5.25 -12.90 -10.65
N GLU A 165 4.81 -14.03 -11.18
CA GLU A 165 5.71 -15.04 -11.78
C GLU A 165 6.56 -14.44 -12.90
N HIS A 166 5.91 -13.61 -13.77
CA HIS A 166 6.57 -12.88 -14.85
C HIS A 166 6.22 -11.41 -14.79
N ALA A 167 7.23 -10.55 -14.73
CA ALA A 167 7.08 -9.10 -14.69
C ALA A 167 8.15 -8.40 -15.53
N TRP A 168 7.85 -7.17 -15.94
CA TRP A 168 8.89 -6.19 -16.27
C TRP A 168 9.28 -5.48 -14.98
N VAL A 169 10.57 -5.44 -14.70
CA VAL A 169 11.12 -4.75 -13.54
C VAL A 169 11.70 -3.42 -13.99
N LEU A 170 11.21 -2.32 -13.47
CA LEU A 170 11.70 -0.99 -13.84
C LEU A 170 13.05 -0.71 -13.15
N ARG A 171 13.90 0.08 -13.81
CA ARG A 171 15.14 0.61 -13.25
C ARG A 171 14.87 1.83 -12.37
N SER A 172 13.93 1.70 -11.41
CA SER A 172 13.56 2.70 -10.43
C SER A 172 14.16 2.35 -9.07
N TRP A 173 14.09 3.29 -8.12
CA TRP A 173 14.60 3.09 -6.77
C TRP A 173 13.97 1.89 -6.04
N ASP A 174 12.71 1.55 -6.39
CA ASP A 174 11.89 0.50 -5.80
C ASP A 174 11.85 -0.79 -6.63
N HIS A 175 12.52 -0.82 -7.78
CA HIS A 175 12.44 -1.94 -8.73
C HIS A 175 10.99 -2.32 -9.04
N PHE A 176 10.17 -1.33 -9.39
CA PHE A 176 8.73 -1.44 -9.58
C PHE A 176 8.33 -2.59 -10.50
N LEU A 177 7.40 -3.43 -10.05
CA LEU A 177 6.94 -4.61 -10.78
C LEU A 177 5.73 -4.28 -11.65
N ILE A 178 5.84 -4.52 -12.95
CA ILE A 178 4.73 -4.51 -13.89
C ILE A 178 4.45 -5.95 -14.32
N PRO A 179 3.41 -6.60 -13.75
CA PRO A 179 3.08 -7.97 -14.10
C PRO A 179 2.78 -8.11 -15.59
N LYS A 180 3.32 -9.14 -16.26
CA LYS A 180 3.00 -9.39 -17.67
C LYS A 180 1.54 -9.87 -17.82
N PRO A 181 0.92 -9.72 -19.01
CA PRO A 181 -0.38 -10.31 -19.28
C PRO A 181 -0.38 -11.82 -19.00
N PHE A 182 -1.50 -12.34 -18.50
CA PHE A 182 -1.74 -13.78 -18.23
C PHE A 182 -0.80 -14.42 -17.21
N THR A 183 -0.05 -13.61 -16.43
CA THR A 183 0.85 -14.13 -15.39
C THR A 183 0.08 -14.55 -14.13
N ARG A 184 0.68 -15.48 -13.37
CA ARG A 184 0.28 -15.78 -12.00
C ARG A 184 0.91 -14.76 -11.06
N ILE A 185 0.22 -14.44 -9.97
CA ILE A 185 0.70 -13.52 -8.93
C ILE A 185 0.50 -14.20 -7.58
N CYS A 186 1.59 -14.50 -6.91
CA CYS A 186 1.56 -15.01 -5.55
C CYS A 186 1.27 -13.86 -4.58
N VAL A 187 0.21 -14.00 -3.79
CA VAL A 187 -0.15 -13.09 -2.69
C VAL A 187 0.24 -13.79 -1.39
N SER A 188 1.40 -13.43 -0.87
CA SER A 188 1.97 -14.05 0.33
C SER A 188 1.67 -13.22 1.56
N TRP A 189 1.00 -13.82 2.55
CA TRP A 189 0.73 -13.22 3.85
C TRP A 189 1.67 -13.81 4.91
N ALA A 190 2.28 -12.94 5.69
CA ALA A 190 3.11 -13.33 6.82
C ALA A 190 2.49 -12.86 8.14
N LYS A 191 2.94 -13.46 9.25
CA LYS A 191 2.51 -13.08 10.57
C LYS A 191 2.85 -11.62 10.82
N GLY A 192 1.82 -10.82 11.06
CA GLY A 192 1.91 -9.41 11.41
C GLY A 192 2.24 -9.22 12.88
N MET A 193 1.97 -8.01 13.39
CA MET A 193 2.30 -7.65 14.77
C MET A 193 1.28 -6.70 15.37
N THR A 194 1.27 -6.61 16.68
CA THR A 194 0.58 -5.57 17.45
C THR A 194 1.60 -4.65 18.12
N ILE A 195 1.21 -3.40 18.32
CA ILE A 195 2.07 -2.40 18.95
C ILE A 195 1.43 -1.99 20.28
N PRO A 196 2.12 -2.15 21.43
CA PRO A 196 1.62 -1.68 22.71
C PRO A 196 1.35 -0.17 22.71
N ALA A 197 0.27 0.27 23.36
CA ALA A 197 -0.06 1.70 23.44
C ALA A 197 0.99 2.50 24.25
N ASP A 198 1.64 1.85 25.19
CA ASP A 198 2.68 2.38 26.08
C ASP A 198 4.11 2.11 25.59
N LEU A 199 4.27 1.76 24.29
CA LEU A 199 5.60 1.51 23.68
C LEU A 199 6.54 2.68 23.96
N ALA A 200 7.67 2.38 24.63
CA ALA A 200 8.68 3.38 24.94
C ALA A 200 9.43 3.88 23.69
N ALA A 201 10.01 5.08 23.77
CA ALA A 201 10.64 5.71 22.61
C ALA A 201 11.79 4.90 22.02
N GLU A 202 12.58 4.23 22.86
CA GLU A 202 13.70 3.37 22.50
C GLU A 202 13.29 2.06 21.81
N GLU A 203 12.05 1.63 21.97
CA GLU A 203 11.53 0.39 21.39
C GLU A 203 10.98 0.58 19.96
N PHE A 204 10.80 1.83 19.50
CA PHE A 204 10.28 2.08 18.16
C PHE A 204 11.18 1.54 17.06
N GLU A 205 12.49 1.69 17.20
CA GLU A 205 13.44 1.20 16.19
C GLU A 205 13.48 -0.33 16.13
N PRO A 206 13.56 -1.07 17.24
CA PRO A 206 13.36 -2.52 17.25
C PRO A 206 12.05 -2.96 16.57
N LYS A 207 10.92 -2.30 16.88
CA LYS A 207 9.62 -2.62 16.26
C LYS A 207 9.59 -2.32 14.77
N ARG A 208 10.25 -1.27 14.31
CA ARG A 208 10.40 -0.96 12.89
C ARG A 208 11.19 -2.06 12.15
N GLN A 209 12.26 -2.55 12.76
CA GLN A 209 13.07 -3.65 12.20
C GLN A 209 12.29 -4.96 12.18
N GLU A 210 11.52 -5.25 13.23
CA GLU A 210 10.62 -6.42 13.29
C GLU A 210 9.58 -6.37 12.16
N LEU A 211 8.97 -5.21 11.90
CA LEU A 211 8.04 -5.01 10.79
C LEU A 211 8.73 -5.19 9.43
N THR A 212 9.94 -4.64 9.26
CA THR A 212 10.76 -4.84 8.06
C THR A 212 10.99 -6.33 7.79
N ALA A 213 11.41 -7.07 8.81
CA ALA A 213 11.63 -8.51 8.71
C ALA A 213 10.34 -9.29 8.40
N ALA A 214 9.21 -8.86 8.94
CA ALA A 214 7.92 -9.51 8.66
C ALA A 214 7.47 -9.34 7.20
N ILE A 215 7.60 -8.13 6.63
CA ILE A 215 7.26 -7.88 5.23
C ILE A 215 8.26 -8.62 4.31
N GLU A 216 9.53 -8.66 4.70
CA GLU A 216 10.56 -9.39 3.95
C GLU A 216 10.30 -10.90 3.94
N ARG A 217 9.84 -11.49 5.04
CA ARG A 217 9.41 -12.91 5.06
C ARG A 217 8.28 -13.15 4.06
N ALA A 218 7.28 -12.26 3.99
CA ALA A 218 6.21 -12.38 2.99
C ALA A 218 6.78 -12.34 1.56
N ARG A 219 7.73 -11.43 1.28
CA ARG A 219 8.40 -11.32 -0.01
C ARG A 219 9.19 -12.57 -0.37
N LEU A 220 10.03 -13.04 0.52
CA LEU A 220 10.86 -14.21 0.29
C LEU A 220 10.01 -15.46 0.04
N ARG A 221 8.92 -15.67 0.79
CA ARG A 221 7.98 -16.77 0.55
C ARG A 221 7.34 -16.69 -0.84
N ALA A 222 6.98 -15.49 -1.31
CA ALA A 222 6.42 -15.31 -2.64
C ALA A 222 7.43 -15.57 -3.75
N LEU A 223 8.71 -15.20 -3.55
CA LEU A 223 9.80 -15.56 -4.46
C LEU A 223 10.04 -17.08 -4.50
N ASP A 224 10.12 -17.71 -3.33
CA ASP A 224 10.31 -19.17 -3.21
C ASP A 224 9.16 -19.95 -3.86
N TYR A 225 7.94 -19.43 -3.79
CA TYR A 225 6.77 -20.03 -4.44
C TYR A 225 6.95 -20.21 -5.96
N PHE A 226 7.65 -19.30 -6.60
CA PHE A 226 7.99 -19.38 -8.03
C PHE A 226 9.44 -19.80 -8.31
N GLY A 227 10.21 -20.21 -7.31
CA GLY A 227 11.62 -20.57 -7.46
C GLY A 227 12.50 -19.43 -7.94
N LYS A 228 12.15 -18.19 -7.59
CA LYS A 228 12.91 -16.99 -8.01
C LYS A 228 14.11 -16.73 -7.11
N PRO A 229 15.20 -16.16 -7.66
CA PRO A 229 16.37 -15.81 -6.85
C PRO A 229 16.01 -14.72 -5.82
N ARG A 230 16.58 -14.85 -4.65
CA ARG A 230 16.52 -13.85 -3.58
C ARG A 230 17.58 -12.78 -3.89
N LEU A 231 17.19 -11.72 -4.58
CA LEU A 231 18.06 -10.57 -4.89
C LEU A 231 18.16 -9.65 -3.68
#